data_3ad88f980d7d7f841aadb21975ba0d0d
#
_entry.id   3ad88f980d7d7f841aadb21975ba0d0d
#
_cell.length_a   1.000
_cell.length_b   1.000
_cell.length_c   1.000
_cell.angle_alpha   90.00
_cell.angle_beta   90.00
_cell.angle_gamma   90.00
#
_symmetry.space_group_name_H-M   'P 1'
#
loop_
_entity.id
_entity.type
_entity.pdbx_description
1 polymer ?
#
loop_
_entity_poly.entity_id
_entity_poly.type
_entity_poly.pdbx_seq_one_letter_code
_entity_poly.pdbx_strand_id
1 'polypeptide(L)'
;MNVIIFIISVLKLLFMNRSHILILILAIFVLVVPASATLAKIASGAPVFIGERNVDISSPMNGHSVLAWWAPGSDTSMAPDKTITLNETEIFSYSIRPEIFTGYTGKWYTHDKAPNIVVFEVMEPSIDLKIWDVTNNRDVTGQSVPMSANITYRIDTNLYLARKYALRPNYNPTDQFFTVKVTNPKGIPVGNIYTGNIGAKGTQILAVESNPVITQPTFIWGAGEDWDRNARSTDGSIIYPAGTYTFNVTQNLNSMMDSYSTSDPSTRIGRVTSGDKTITFIEDVRTNTPTVAPQVTTVTQTIVTQQPTTMPATPTKTVITQITKRTPKPTYQPLSEWVSLLGVGIGALAFVAWRRR
;
A
#
# COMPACT_ATOMS: atom_id res chain seq x y z
N MET A 1 -29.22 -23.02 -24.39
CA MET A 1 -30.32 -22.49 -23.53
C MET A 1 -30.14 -20.99 -23.21
N ASN A 2 -28.92 -20.49 -23.03
CA ASN A 2 -28.69 -19.09 -22.64
C ASN A 2 -28.98 -18.03 -23.71
N VAL A 3 -28.83 -18.34 -25.00
CA VAL A 3 -29.06 -17.38 -26.10
C VAL A 3 -30.55 -17.06 -26.29
N ILE A 4 -31.43 -18.05 -26.12
CA ILE A 4 -32.89 -17.86 -26.25
C ILE A 4 -33.44 -16.98 -25.12
N ILE A 5 -32.90 -17.15 -23.87
CA ILE A 5 -33.31 -16.32 -22.74
C ILE A 5 -32.87 -14.86 -22.95
N PHE A 6 -31.68 -14.64 -23.50
CA PHE A 6 -31.17 -13.31 -23.81
C PHE A 6 -32.02 -12.61 -24.88
N ILE A 7 -32.37 -13.31 -25.96
CA ILE A 7 -33.21 -12.77 -27.03
C ILE A 7 -34.61 -12.41 -26.51
N ILE A 8 -35.22 -13.26 -25.68
CA ILE A 8 -36.56 -12.99 -25.10
C ILE A 8 -36.48 -11.77 -24.16
N SER A 9 -35.38 -11.59 -23.41
CA SER A 9 -35.21 -10.42 -22.53
C SER A 9 -35.06 -9.13 -23.34
N VAL A 10 -34.29 -9.14 -24.43
CA VAL A 10 -34.13 -7.98 -25.33
C VAL A 10 -35.43 -7.66 -26.04
N LEU A 11 -36.19 -8.68 -26.51
CA LEU A 11 -37.51 -8.44 -27.14
C LEU A 11 -38.52 -7.83 -26.16
N LYS A 12 -38.56 -8.26 -24.91
CA LYS A 12 -39.39 -7.65 -23.87
C LYS A 12 -39.05 -6.18 -23.63
N LEU A 13 -37.78 -5.82 -23.71
CA LEU A 13 -37.32 -4.44 -23.56
C LEU A 13 -37.80 -3.55 -24.75
N LEU A 14 -37.81 -4.10 -25.96
CA LEU A 14 -38.25 -3.38 -27.17
C LEU A 14 -39.77 -3.13 -27.25
N PHE A 15 -40.59 -3.95 -26.55
CA PHE A 15 -42.04 -3.78 -26.44
C PHE A 15 -42.51 -3.04 -25.22
N MET A 16 -41.60 -2.56 -24.37
CA MET A 16 -41.96 -1.75 -23.19
C MET A 16 -42.45 -0.36 -23.65
N ASN A 17 -43.63 0.02 -23.15
CA ASN A 17 -44.20 1.35 -23.38
C ASN A 17 -43.22 2.42 -22.84
N ARG A 18 -43.13 3.57 -23.54
CA ARG A 18 -42.22 4.68 -23.22
C ARG A 18 -42.26 5.09 -21.73
N SER A 19 -43.43 4.99 -21.08
CA SER A 19 -43.58 5.25 -19.64
C SER A 19 -42.90 4.22 -18.77
N HIS A 20 -42.84 2.95 -19.15
CA HIS A 20 -42.13 1.92 -18.37
C HIS A 20 -40.61 2.04 -18.48
N ILE A 21 -40.12 2.48 -19.67
CA ILE A 21 -38.70 2.78 -19.86
C ILE A 21 -38.26 3.96 -18.99
N LEU A 22 -39.11 5.01 -18.92
CA LEU A 22 -38.84 6.18 -18.10
C LEU A 22 -38.84 5.84 -16.59
N ILE A 23 -39.75 4.97 -16.15
CA ILE A 23 -39.80 4.46 -14.76
C ILE A 23 -38.57 3.59 -14.46
N LEU A 24 -38.13 2.75 -15.40
CA LEU A 24 -36.92 1.92 -15.23
C LEU A 24 -35.66 2.78 -15.15
N ILE A 25 -35.54 3.80 -16.00
CA ILE A 25 -34.43 4.76 -15.95
C ILE A 25 -34.47 5.56 -14.65
N LEU A 26 -35.64 6.01 -14.21
CA LEU A 26 -35.80 6.70 -12.93
C LEU A 26 -35.46 5.79 -11.73
N ALA A 27 -35.86 4.51 -11.78
CA ALA A 27 -35.53 3.51 -10.77
C ALA A 27 -34.04 3.21 -10.72
N ILE A 28 -33.35 3.16 -11.88
CA ILE A 28 -31.90 3.00 -11.93
C ILE A 28 -31.20 4.23 -11.38
N PHE A 29 -31.71 5.45 -11.63
CA PHE A 29 -31.16 6.69 -11.07
C PHE A 29 -31.34 6.78 -9.54
N VAL A 30 -32.43 6.23 -8.99
CA VAL A 30 -32.66 6.18 -7.53
C VAL A 30 -31.78 5.12 -6.84
N LEU A 31 -31.33 4.10 -7.59
CA LEU A 31 -30.45 3.04 -7.03
C LEU A 31 -28.96 3.42 -7.05
N VAL A 32 -28.56 4.50 -7.72
CA VAL A 32 -27.24 5.11 -7.55
C VAL A 32 -27.26 5.97 -6.29
N VAL A 33 -27.48 5.34 -5.13
CA VAL A 33 -27.13 5.95 -3.86
C VAL A 33 -25.62 6.11 -3.91
N PRO A 34 -25.03 7.32 -3.87
CA PRO A 34 -23.61 7.48 -3.72
C PRO A 34 -23.23 6.66 -2.49
N ALA A 35 -22.31 5.70 -2.66
CA ALA A 35 -21.75 4.98 -1.51
C ALA A 35 -21.24 6.05 -0.56
N SER A 36 -21.98 6.29 0.54
CA SER A 36 -21.59 7.25 1.56
C SER A 36 -20.18 6.85 1.99
N ALA A 37 -19.23 7.79 1.92
CA ALA A 37 -17.85 7.53 2.27
C ALA A 37 -17.82 6.94 3.70
N THR A 38 -17.56 5.64 3.80
CA THR A 38 -17.68 4.90 5.06
C THR A 38 -16.71 5.40 6.12
N LEU A 39 -15.61 6.02 5.67
CA LEU A 39 -14.59 6.64 6.53
C LEU A 39 -14.92 8.09 6.94
N ALA A 40 -16.00 8.68 6.46
CA ALA A 40 -16.35 10.08 6.75
C ALA A 40 -16.82 10.29 8.18
N LYS A 41 -17.54 9.32 8.79
CA LYS A 41 -18.04 9.44 10.17
C LYS A 41 -16.92 9.18 11.17
N ILE A 42 -16.78 10.09 12.16
CA ILE A 42 -15.74 9.98 13.19
C ILE A 42 -16.33 9.90 14.59
N ALA A 43 -15.59 9.26 15.49
CA ALA A 43 -15.82 9.28 16.93
C ALA A 43 -15.05 10.43 17.59
N SER A 44 -15.39 10.74 18.83
CA SER A 44 -14.66 11.75 19.63
C SER A 44 -13.17 11.42 19.73
N GLY A 45 -12.33 12.42 19.50
CA GLY A 45 -10.88 12.29 19.53
C GLY A 45 -10.26 11.54 18.32
N ALA A 46 -11.07 11.22 17.31
CA ALA A 46 -10.54 10.58 16.10
C ALA A 46 -9.54 11.49 15.37
N PRO A 47 -8.48 10.92 14.77
CA PRO A 47 -7.61 11.67 13.89
C PRO A 47 -8.37 12.07 12.62
N VAL A 48 -8.25 13.33 12.24
CA VAL A 48 -8.66 13.87 10.95
C VAL A 48 -7.46 14.53 10.28
N PHE A 49 -7.40 14.45 8.97
CA PHE A 49 -6.22 14.96 8.25
C PHE A 49 -6.57 16.23 7.50
N ILE A 50 -5.66 17.19 7.53
CA ILE A 50 -5.78 18.40 6.73
C ILE A 50 -6.01 18.03 5.28
N GLY A 51 -7.05 18.59 4.68
CA GLY A 51 -7.51 18.27 3.33
C GLY A 51 -8.74 17.36 3.28
N GLU A 52 -9.06 16.57 4.32
CA GLU A 52 -10.27 15.75 4.31
C GLU A 52 -11.53 16.57 4.09
N ARG A 53 -12.47 16.06 3.30
CA ARG A 53 -13.75 16.70 2.97
C ARG A 53 -14.92 15.81 3.38
N ASN A 54 -16.06 16.44 3.60
CA ASN A 54 -17.31 15.76 3.92
C ASN A 54 -17.21 14.84 5.15
N VAL A 55 -16.46 15.26 6.18
CA VAL A 55 -16.33 14.52 7.44
C VAL A 55 -17.55 14.78 8.30
N ASP A 56 -18.22 13.72 8.73
CA ASP A 56 -19.35 13.81 9.68
C ASP A 56 -18.81 13.88 11.10
N ILE A 57 -18.87 15.09 11.67
CA ILE A 57 -18.46 15.38 13.04
C ILE A 57 -19.67 15.51 14.01
N SER A 58 -20.87 15.14 13.57
CA SER A 58 -22.10 15.30 14.35
C SER A 58 -22.06 14.57 15.70
N SER A 59 -21.54 13.35 15.69
CA SER A 59 -21.43 12.53 16.90
C SER A 59 -20.51 13.17 17.97
N PRO A 60 -19.27 13.57 17.67
CA PRO A 60 -18.41 14.22 18.67
C PRO A 60 -18.81 15.66 19.00
N MET A 61 -19.51 16.37 18.11
CA MET A 61 -20.04 17.70 18.41
C MET A 61 -21.19 17.64 19.42
N ASN A 62 -21.98 16.58 19.46
CA ASN A 62 -23.02 16.32 20.45
C ASN A 62 -23.95 17.55 20.73
N GLY A 63 -24.41 18.24 19.69
CA GLY A 63 -25.26 19.43 19.78
C GLY A 63 -24.54 20.74 20.12
N HIS A 64 -23.22 20.74 20.10
CA HIS A 64 -22.39 21.94 20.14
C HIS A 64 -22.26 22.57 18.76
N SER A 65 -21.94 23.86 18.70
CA SER A 65 -21.75 24.62 17.45
C SER A 65 -20.41 25.33 17.33
N VAL A 66 -19.60 25.33 18.40
CA VAL A 66 -18.30 26.03 18.40
C VAL A 66 -17.16 25.04 18.62
N LEU A 67 -16.20 25.05 17.69
CA LEU A 67 -14.91 24.40 17.83
C LEU A 67 -13.89 25.39 18.39
N ALA A 68 -13.02 24.91 19.29
CA ALA A 68 -11.92 25.67 19.85
C ALA A 68 -10.62 24.89 19.86
N TRP A 69 -9.52 25.59 19.69
CA TRP A 69 -8.18 25.03 19.74
C TRP A 69 -7.30 25.84 20.67
N TRP A 70 -6.47 25.17 21.42
CA TRP A 70 -5.41 25.73 22.27
C TRP A 70 -4.05 25.21 21.80
N ALA A 71 -3.05 26.06 21.83
CA ALA A 71 -1.69 25.65 21.51
C ALA A 71 -1.22 24.54 22.48
N PRO A 72 -0.38 23.61 22.01
CA PRO A 72 0.13 22.53 22.87
C PRO A 72 0.78 23.08 24.15
N GLY A 73 0.34 22.57 25.31
CA GLY A 73 0.78 23.00 26.63
C GLY A 73 0.01 24.17 27.22
N SER A 74 -0.95 24.79 26.50
CA SER A 74 -1.85 25.80 27.06
C SER A 74 -2.93 25.17 27.94
N ASP A 75 -3.37 25.95 28.94
CA ASP A 75 -4.50 25.56 29.81
C ASP A 75 -5.82 25.81 29.10
N THR A 76 -6.64 24.76 28.94
CA THR A 76 -7.96 24.86 28.29
C THR A 76 -9.00 25.61 29.13
N SER A 77 -8.69 26.03 30.35
CA SER A 77 -9.50 26.98 31.15
C SER A 77 -9.32 28.44 30.70
N MET A 78 -8.28 28.74 29.96
CA MET A 78 -8.03 30.06 29.39
C MET A 78 -8.77 30.23 28.07
N ALA A 79 -8.81 31.47 27.54
CA ALA A 79 -9.37 31.74 26.23
C ALA A 79 -8.66 30.91 25.16
N PRO A 80 -9.39 30.30 24.20
CA PRO A 80 -8.78 29.56 23.11
C PRO A 80 -7.99 30.46 22.15
N ASP A 81 -6.92 29.91 21.58
CA ASP A 81 -6.12 30.63 20.58
C ASP A 81 -6.88 30.72 19.23
N LYS A 82 -7.81 29.81 18.98
CA LYS A 82 -8.65 29.81 17.78
C LYS A 82 -10.03 29.23 18.05
N THR A 83 -11.06 29.87 17.45
CA THR A 83 -12.44 29.36 17.46
C THR A 83 -13.01 29.32 16.05
N ILE A 84 -13.94 28.38 15.83
CA ILE A 84 -14.72 28.24 14.59
C ILE A 84 -16.17 28.00 14.99
N THR A 85 -17.07 28.86 14.55
CA THR A 85 -18.52 28.66 14.72
C THR A 85 -19.05 27.92 13.50
N LEU A 86 -19.79 26.84 13.70
CA LEU A 86 -20.37 25.98 12.68
C LEU A 86 -21.88 26.12 12.66
N ASN A 87 -22.48 26.02 11.49
CA ASN A 87 -23.91 25.82 11.36
C ASN A 87 -24.28 24.32 11.42
N GLU A 88 -25.56 24.01 11.63
CA GLU A 88 -26.01 22.62 11.77
C GLU A 88 -25.72 21.75 10.55
N THR A 89 -25.74 22.31 9.34
CA THR A 89 -25.48 21.54 8.10
C THR A 89 -24.01 21.24 7.91
N GLU A 90 -23.12 22.13 8.34
CA GLU A 90 -21.67 21.93 8.25
C GLU A 90 -21.18 20.78 9.13
N ILE A 91 -21.84 20.51 10.25
CA ILE A 91 -21.47 19.45 11.20
C ILE A 91 -21.56 18.05 10.56
N PHE A 92 -22.49 17.84 9.62
CA PHE A 92 -22.64 16.54 8.91
C PHE A 92 -21.70 16.38 7.71
N SER A 93 -21.09 17.46 7.25
CA SER A 93 -20.23 17.46 6.05
C SER A 93 -19.12 18.49 6.17
N TYR A 94 -18.32 18.34 7.21
CA TYR A 94 -17.25 19.28 7.54
C TYR A 94 -16.00 19.03 6.71
N SER A 95 -15.31 20.09 6.30
CA SER A 95 -14.05 20.00 5.56
C SER A 95 -12.89 20.53 6.40
N ILE A 96 -11.84 19.72 6.55
CA ILE A 96 -10.61 20.07 7.26
C ILE A 96 -9.70 20.85 6.30
N ARG A 97 -10.08 22.10 6.02
CA ARG A 97 -9.44 22.91 4.96
C ARG A 97 -8.01 23.35 5.31
N PRO A 98 -7.04 23.20 4.40
CA PRO A 98 -5.65 23.60 4.66
C PRO A 98 -5.50 25.06 5.12
N GLU A 99 -6.23 26.00 4.52
CA GLU A 99 -6.18 27.42 4.85
C GLU A 99 -6.67 27.75 6.27
N ILE A 100 -7.44 26.83 6.89
CA ILE A 100 -7.96 26.99 8.25
C ILE A 100 -7.07 26.28 9.26
N PHE A 101 -6.64 25.05 8.95
CA PHE A 101 -6.05 24.14 9.92
C PHE A 101 -4.53 24.04 9.86
N THR A 102 -3.86 24.54 8.80
CA THR A 102 -2.40 24.58 8.76
C THR A 102 -1.87 25.44 9.92
N GLY A 103 -0.99 24.85 10.75
CA GLY A 103 -0.47 25.48 11.97
C GLY A 103 -1.36 25.31 13.21
N TYR A 104 -2.54 24.70 13.08
CA TYR A 104 -3.48 24.44 14.20
C TYR A 104 -3.73 22.93 14.37
N THR A 105 -2.67 22.14 14.33
CA THR A 105 -2.71 20.68 14.54
C THR A 105 -2.93 20.33 16.02
N GLY A 106 -3.34 19.09 16.28
CA GLY A 106 -3.65 18.59 17.61
C GLY A 106 -5.13 18.59 17.91
N LYS A 107 -5.48 18.57 19.19
CA LYS A 107 -6.86 18.39 19.65
C LYS A 107 -7.69 19.64 19.51
N TRP A 108 -8.88 19.48 18.94
CA TRP A 108 -9.93 20.49 18.88
C TRP A 108 -11.10 20.08 19.78
N TYR A 109 -11.70 21.04 20.46
CA TYR A 109 -12.70 20.83 21.49
C TYR A 109 -13.99 21.58 21.15
N THR A 110 -15.12 21.19 21.76
CA THR A 110 -16.32 22.03 21.84
C THR A 110 -16.09 23.18 22.82
N HIS A 111 -16.74 24.36 22.63
CA HIS A 111 -16.49 25.54 23.48
C HIS A 111 -17.71 26.41 23.78
N ASP A 112 -18.88 26.10 23.25
CA ASP A 112 -20.10 26.92 23.49
C ASP A 112 -20.86 26.53 24.77
N LYS A 113 -20.60 25.33 25.32
CA LYS A 113 -21.22 24.80 26.55
C LYS A 113 -20.22 23.96 27.32
N ALA A 114 -20.24 24.02 28.65
CA ALA A 114 -19.42 23.16 29.49
C ALA A 114 -20.02 21.73 29.58
N PRO A 115 -19.17 20.67 29.69
CA PRO A 115 -17.72 20.68 29.64
C PRO A 115 -17.19 20.73 28.18
N ASN A 116 -15.98 21.25 28.00
CA ASN A 116 -15.27 21.16 26.72
C ASN A 116 -14.95 19.70 26.40
N ILE A 117 -15.42 19.18 25.27
CA ILE A 117 -15.26 17.79 24.85
C ILE A 117 -14.32 17.76 23.64
N VAL A 118 -13.38 16.80 23.61
CA VAL A 118 -12.53 16.61 22.43
C VAL A 118 -13.39 16.15 21.26
N VAL A 119 -13.39 16.91 20.18
CA VAL A 119 -14.12 16.58 18.95
C VAL A 119 -13.27 15.68 18.06
N PHE A 120 -12.09 16.15 17.65
CA PHE A 120 -11.14 15.42 16.81
C PHE A 120 -9.70 15.89 17.08
N GLU A 121 -8.74 15.15 16.52
CA GLU A 121 -7.35 15.52 16.51
C GLU A 121 -6.90 15.80 15.06
N VAL A 122 -6.52 17.05 14.76
CA VAL A 122 -6.07 17.45 13.43
C VAL A 122 -4.62 17.06 13.23
N MET A 123 -4.34 16.41 12.13
CA MET A 123 -3.00 15.99 11.73
C MET A 123 -2.66 16.46 10.33
N GLU A 124 -1.39 16.86 10.12
CA GLU A 124 -0.86 16.98 8.76
C GLU A 124 -0.81 15.59 8.12
N PRO A 125 -1.36 15.38 6.91
CA PRO A 125 -1.21 14.11 6.21
C PRO A 125 0.25 13.93 5.79
N SER A 126 0.75 12.70 5.85
CA SER A 126 2.10 12.38 5.38
C SER A 126 2.11 11.14 4.52
N ILE A 127 2.88 11.19 3.44
CA ILE A 127 3.15 10.04 2.57
C ILE A 127 4.55 10.16 1.97
N ASP A 128 5.30 9.08 2.04
CA ASP A 128 6.56 8.92 1.32
C ASP A 128 6.60 7.55 0.64
N LEU A 129 7.28 7.46 -0.47
CA LEU A 129 7.51 6.22 -1.19
C LEU A 129 9.01 6.04 -1.38
N LYS A 130 9.51 4.87 -1.02
CA LYS A 130 10.89 4.44 -1.22
C LYS A 130 10.92 3.20 -2.08
N ILE A 131 11.91 3.12 -2.94
CA ILE A 131 12.20 1.91 -3.69
C ILE A 131 13.25 1.14 -2.89
N TRP A 132 12.90 -0.08 -2.49
CA TRP A 132 13.60 -0.80 -1.44
C TRP A 132 14.31 -2.05 -1.98
N ASP A 133 15.62 -2.15 -1.75
CA ASP A 133 16.39 -3.37 -1.98
C ASP A 133 16.25 -4.28 -0.75
N VAL A 134 15.49 -5.36 -0.92
CA VAL A 134 15.18 -6.30 0.17
C VAL A 134 16.41 -7.06 0.62
N THR A 135 17.27 -7.46 -0.31
CA THR A 135 18.48 -8.23 0.02
C THR A 135 19.46 -7.43 0.86
N ASN A 136 19.66 -6.16 0.52
CA ASN A 136 20.60 -5.29 1.21
C ASN A 136 19.91 -4.43 2.28
N ASN A 137 18.59 -4.55 2.46
CA ASN A 137 17.75 -3.82 3.40
C ASN A 137 18.02 -2.30 3.37
N ARG A 138 17.98 -1.70 2.17
CA ARG A 138 18.30 -0.28 1.97
C ARG A 138 17.39 0.39 0.94
N ASP A 139 17.29 1.71 1.07
CA ASP A 139 16.66 2.58 0.08
C ASP A 139 17.58 2.73 -1.15
N VAL A 140 17.03 2.44 -2.32
CA VAL A 140 17.71 2.57 -3.62
C VAL A 140 16.97 3.53 -4.56
N THR A 141 16.12 4.37 -4.01
CA THR A 141 15.41 5.40 -4.78
C THR A 141 16.40 6.30 -5.52
N GLY A 142 16.19 6.51 -6.82
CA GLY A 142 17.06 7.30 -7.68
C GLY A 142 18.36 6.63 -8.11
N GLN A 143 18.62 5.38 -7.68
CA GLN A 143 19.84 4.66 -7.99
C GLN A 143 19.70 3.78 -9.23
N SER A 144 20.86 3.32 -9.74
CA SER A 144 20.94 2.25 -10.74
C SER A 144 21.24 0.93 -10.05
N VAL A 145 20.49 -0.11 -10.39
CA VAL A 145 20.64 -1.46 -9.84
C VAL A 145 20.59 -2.50 -10.96
N PRO A 146 21.22 -3.68 -10.80
CA PRO A 146 21.12 -4.75 -11.79
C PRO A 146 19.68 -5.30 -11.87
N MET A 147 19.34 -5.88 -13.02
CA MET A 147 18.03 -6.52 -13.24
C MET A 147 17.74 -7.64 -12.22
N SER A 148 18.78 -8.30 -11.72
CA SER A 148 18.70 -9.38 -10.73
C SER A 148 18.51 -8.92 -9.29
N ALA A 149 18.58 -7.61 -8.98
CA ALA A 149 18.39 -7.12 -7.61
C ALA A 149 16.96 -7.36 -7.11
N ASN A 150 16.77 -7.77 -5.85
CA ASN A 150 15.46 -7.96 -5.24
C ASN A 150 14.86 -6.62 -4.82
N ILE A 151 14.00 -6.07 -5.66
CA ILE A 151 13.42 -4.73 -5.49
C ILE A 151 11.94 -4.82 -5.19
N THR A 152 11.52 -4.06 -4.18
CA THR A 152 10.12 -3.80 -3.83
C THR A 152 9.91 -2.30 -3.65
N TYR A 153 8.70 -1.89 -3.26
CA TYR A 153 8.46 -0.53 -2.80
C TYR A 153 7.95 -0.53 -1.35
N ARG A 154 8.27 0.55 -0.66
CA ARG A 154 7.86 0.81 0.70
C ARG A 154 7.11 2.14 0.74
N ILE A 155 5.95 2.16 1.40
CA ILE A 155 5.16 3.36 1.64
C ILE A 155 5.17 3.65 3.14
N ASP A 156 5.59 4.83 3.52
CA ASP A 156 5.49 5.35 4.88
C ASP A 156 4.37 6.41 4.91
N THR A 157 3.37 6.26 5.80
CA THR A 157 2.23 7.16 5.89
C THR A 157 1.64 7.19 7.30
N ASN A 158 1.00 8.30 7.69
CA ASN A 158 0.22 8.38 8.91
C ASN A 158 -1.30 8.16 8.68
N LEU A 159 -1.76 8.07 7.43
CA LEU A 159 -3.18 7.86 7.14
C LEU A 159 -3.72 6.47 7.54
N TYR A 160 -2.83 5.51 7.87
CA TYR A 160 -3.26 4.23 8.47
C TYR A 160 -4.10 4.42 9.74
N LEU A 161 -3.95 5.56 10.42
CA LEU A 161 -4.74 5.92 11.61
C LEU A 161 -6.23 6.07 11.31
N ALA A 162 -6.60 6.44 10.08
CA ALA A 162 -8.01 6.50 9.65
C ALA A 162 -8.69 5.13 9.61
N ARG A 163 -7.92 4.02 9.66
CA ARG A 163 -8.42 2.64 9.61
C ARG A 163 -8.67 2.03 10.99
N LYS A 164 -8.76 2.83 12.04
CA LYS A 164 -9.08 2.35 13.39
C LYS A 164 -10.59 2.38 13.62
N TYR A 165 -11.22 1.21 13.72
CA TYR A 165 -12.68 1.07 13.88
C TYR A 165 -13.26 1.89 15.05
N ALA A 166 -12.56 1.92 16.20
CA ALA A 166 -13.01 2.72 17.35
C ALA A 166 -13.07 4.23 17.06
N LEU A 167 -12.34 4.71 16.06
CA LEU A 167 -12.25 6.14 15.72
C LEU A 167 -13.03 6.49 14.45
N ARG A 168 -13.26 5.52 13.57
CA ARG A 168 -14.05 5.62 12.33
C ARG A 168 -15.10 4.49 12.33
N PRO A 169 -16.26 4.66 13.01
CA PRO A 169 -17.21 3.56 13.25
C PRO A 169 -17.77 2.90 11.99
N ASN A 170 -17.81 3.61 10.89
CA ASN A 170 -18.25 3.08 9.59
C ASN A 170 -17.11 2.57 8.71
N TYR A 171 -15.91 2.40 9.27
CA TYR A 171 -14.77 1.86 8.55
C TYR A 171 -15.08 0.46 7.98
N ASN A 172 -14.80 0.27 6.70
CA ASN A 172 -14.78 -1.03 6.05
C ASN A 172 -13.32 -1.44 5.80
N PRO A 173 -12.88 -2.64 6.21
CA PRO A 173 -11.53 -3.13 5.95
C PRO A 173 -11.10 -3.09 4.48
N THR A 174 -12.07 -3.10 3.54
CA THR A 174 -11.82 -3.03 2.09
C THR A 174 -11.76 -1.61 1.53
N ASP A 175 -12.01 -0.57 2.34
CA ASP A 175 -11.92 0.81 1.88
C ASP A 175 -10.50 1.12 1.39
N GLN A 176 -10.41 1.60 0.17
CA GLN A 176 -9.15 1.89 -0.52
C GLN A 176 -9.07 3.39 -0.81
N PHE A 177 -8.02 4.03 -0.35
CA PHE A 177 -7.76 5.44 -0.63
C PHE A 177 -6.30 5.71 -1.01
N PHE A 178 -5.50 4.66 -1.13
CA PHE A 178 -4.16 4.73 -1.72
C PHE A 178 -4.21 4.23 -3.15
N THR A 179 -3.42 4.86 -4.02
CA THR A 179 -3.22 4.39 -5.40
C THR A 179 -1.73 4.41 -5.72
N VAL A 180 -1.19 3.25 -6.10
CA VAL A 180 0.19 3.11 -6.56
C VAL A 180 0.22 3.01 -8.07
N LYS A 181 1.11 3.76 -8.70
CA LYS A 181 1.34 3.71 -10.14
C LYS A 181 2.82 3.43 -10.40
N VAL A 182 3.09 2.41 -11.19
CA VAL A 182 4.43 2.09 -11.70
C VAL A 182 4.43 2.28 -13.21
N THR A 183 5.44 2.95 -13.74
CA THR A 183 5.57 3.23 -15.18
C THR A 183 6.92 2.73 -15.65
N ASN A 184 6.95 1.99 -16.74
CA ASN A 184 8.18 1.47 -17.33
C ASN A 184 8.97 2.54 -18.11
N PRO A 185 10.20 2.25 -18.61
CA PRO A 185 11.03 3.21 -19.35
C PRO A 185 10.38 3.76 -20.64
N LYS A 186 9.33 3.11 -21.16
CA LYS A 186 8.57 3.57 -22.34
C LYS A 186 7.36 4.41 -21.98
N GLY A 187 7.17 4.76 -20.69
CA GLY A 187 6.00 5.50 -20.21
C GLY A 187 4.72 4.65 -20.08
N ILE A 188 4.80 3.32 -20.21
CA ILE A 188 3.65 2.42 -20.15
C ILE A 188 3.43 2.00 -18.69
N PRO A 189 2.19 2.08 -18.15
CA PRO A 189 1.88 1.58 -16.82
C PRO A 189 2.14 0.07 -16.69
N VAL A 190 2.78 -0.32 -15.59
CA VAL A 190 3.00 -1.72 -15.22
C VAL A 190 1.85 -2.12 -14.30
N GLY A 191 0.88 -2.86 -14.81
CA GLY A 191 -0.28 -3.32 -14.04
C GLY A 191 -0.08 -4.68 -13.37
N ASN A 192 0.73 -5.53 -13.99
CA ASN A 192 1.03 -6.87 -13.49
C ASN A 192 2.53 -7.13 -13.49
N ILE A 193 2.98 -7.94 -12.56
CA ILE A 193 4.33 -8.45 -12.49
C ILE A 193 4.29 -9.98 -12.50
N TYR A 194 5.36 -10.54 -13.04
CA TYR A 194 5.51 -11.99 -13.19
C TYR A 194 6.65 -12.47 -12.29
N THR A 195 6.42 -13.60 -11.61
CA THR A 195 7.43 -14.27 -10.77
C THR A 195 8.35 -15.19 -11.58
N GLY A 196 8.22 -15.17 -12.90
CA GLY A 196 9.00 -15.97 -13.85
C GLY A 196 8.51 -15.79 -15.29
N ASN A 197 9.00 -16.61 -16.21
CA ASN A 197 8.59 -16.57 -17.61
C ASN A 197 7.12 -16.92 -17.81
N ILE A 198 6.42 -16.22 -18.70
CA ILE A 198 5.01 -16.52 -19.02
C ILE A 198 4.90 -17.93 -19.59
N GLY A 199 3.98 -18.72 -19.03
CA GLY A 199 3.74 -20.13 -19.41
C GLY A 199 4.66 -21.14 -18.74
N ALA A 200 5.68 -20.72 -17.98
CA ALA A 200 6.48 -21.64 -17.18
C ALA A 200 5.70 -22.14 -15.96
N LYS A 201 5.93 -23.41 -15.59
CA LYS A 201 5.27 -24.02 -14.44
C LYS A 201 5.66 -23.28 -13.15
N GLY A 202 4.66 -22.84 -12.38
CA GLY A 202 4.88 -22.12 -11.11
C GLY A 202 4.97 -20.60 -11.22
N THR A 203 5.00 -20.03 -12.44
CA THR A 203 4.94 -18.58 -12.61
C THR A 203 3.59 -18.07 -12.12
N GLN A 204 3.64 -17.09 -11.23
CA GLN A 204 2.47 -16.35 -10.75
C GLN A 204 2.40 -15.00 -11.45
N ILE A 205 1.19 -14.49 -11.60
CA ILE A 205 0.91 -13.13 -12.02
C ILE A 205 0.42 -12.39 -10.79
N LEU A 206 1.21 -11.41 -10.35
CA LEU A 206 0.85 -10.56 -9.22
C LEU A 206 0.43 -9.20 -9.76
N ALA A 207 -0.72 -8.70 -9.34
CA ALA A 207 -1.05 -7.32 -9.58
C ALA A 207 -0.03 -6.46 -8.83
N VAL A 208 0.52 -5.44 -9.51
CA VAL A 208 1.06 -4.30 -8.78
C VAL A 208 -0.09 -3.82 -7.93
N GLU A 209 0.03 -3.92 -6.62
CA GLU A 209 -1.09 -3.63 -5.71
C GLU A 209 -1.45 -2.15 -5.82
N SER A 210 -2.25 -1.86 -6.86
CA SER A 210 -2.57 -0.49 -7.27
C SER A 210 -3.35 0.28 -6.21
N ASN A 211 -4.06 -0.46 -5.34
CA ASN A 211 -4.84 0.14 -4.25
C ASN A 211 -4.60 -0.61 -2.94
N PRO A 212 -3.43 -0.46 -2.31
CA PRO A 212 -3.09 -1.22 -1.10
C PRO A 212 -3.95 -0.81 0.10
N VAL A 213 -4.27 -1.80 0.93
CA VAL A 213 -4.91 -1.60 2.23
C VAL A 213 -3.82 -1.42 3.28
N ILE A 214 -3.49 -0.18 3.63
CA ILE A 214 -2.41 0.15 4.57
C ILE A 214 -2.97 0.32 5.98
N THR A 215 -2.59 -0.55 6.91
CA THR A 215 -3.05 -0.58 8.32
C THR A 215 -1.93 -0.27 9.33
N GLN A 216 -0.72 -0.06 8.85
CA GLN A 216 0.50 0.16 9.62
C GLN A 216 1.21 1.43 9.10
N PRO A 217 2.07 2.09 9.91
CA PRO A 217 2.81 3.28 9.47
C PRO A 217 3.73 3.02 8.28
N THR A 218 4.14 1.78 8.11
CA THR A 218 4.99 1.33 7.00
C THR A 218 4.33 0.15 6.29
N PHE A 219 4.16 0.26 5.00
CA PHE A 219 3.72 -0.81 4.11
C PHE A 219 4.86 -1.19 3.17
N ILE A 220 5.15 -2.49 3.07
CA ILE A 220 6.12 -3.05 2.12
C ILE A 220 5.34 -4.00 1.22
N TRP A 221 5.43 -3.77 -0.09
CA TRP A 221 4.77 -4.61 -1.07
C TRP A 221 5.58 -5.87 -1.34
N GLY A 222 4.94 -7.03 -1.22
CA GLY A 222 5.57 -8.32 -1.47
C GLY A 222 6.83 -8.58 -0.66
N ALA A 223 7.59 -9.62 -1.04
CA ALA A 223 8.86 -9.96 -0.42
C ALA A 223 10.08 -9.51 -1.25
N GLY A 224 9.87 -8.80 -2.37
CA GLY A 224 10.91 -8.36 -3.30
C GLY A 224 11.40 -9.45 -4.27
N GLU A 225 11.13 -10.71 -3.97
CA GLU A 225 11.45 -11.85 -4.83
C GLU A 225 10.37 -12.11 -5.90
N ASP A 226 9.23 -11.48 -5.75
CA ASP A 226 8.06 -11.75 -6.57
C ASP A 226 8.14 -11.13 -7.96
N TRP A 227 9.02 -10.15 -8.16
CA TRP A 227 9.19 -9.49 -9.46
C TRP A 227 10.43 -10.01 -10.21
N ASP A 228 10.24 -10.99 -11.08
CA ASP A 228 11.31 -11.43 -12.01
C ASP A 228 11.41 -10.46 -13.19
N ARG A 229 12.36 -9.54 -13.11
CA ARG A 229 12.61 -8.57 -14.20
C ARG A 229 13.28 -9.18 -15.43
N ASN A 230 13.80 -10.39 -15.33
CA ASN A 230 14.30 -11.17 -16.45
C ASN A 230 13.23 -12.03 -17.11
N ALA A 231 11.97 -11.95 -16.60
CA ALA A 231 10.85 -12.71 -17.14
C ALA A 231 10.64 -12.46 -18.64
N ARG A 232 10.30 -13.52 -19.36
CA ARG A 232 10.08 -13.51 -20.80
C ARG A 232 8.66 -13.91 -21.14
N SER A 233 8.15 -13.33 -22.21
CA SER A 233 6.90 -13.72 -22.85
C SER A 233 7.03 -15.09 -23.52
N THR A 234 5.93 -15.68 -23.95
CA THR A 234 5.88 -16.98 -24.66
C THR A 234 6.65 -16.97 -25.98
N ASP A 235 6.82 -15.81 -26.61
CA ASP A 235 7.65 -15.61 -27.83
C ASP A 235 9.12 -15.39 -27.50
N GLY A 236 9.52 -15.44 -26.22
CA GLY A 236 10.88 -15.22 -25.75
C GLY A 236 11.29 -13.75 -25.57
N SER A 237 10.41 -12.80 -25.89
CA SER A 237 10.69 -11.37 -25.70
C SER A 237 10.78 -11.00 -24.21
N ILE A 238 11.59 -9.98 -23.90
CA ILE A 238 11.74 -9.44 -22.54
C ILE A 238 10.49 -8.65 -22.18
N ILE A 239 9.87 -8.96 -21.04
CA ILE A 239 8.67 -8.26 -20.54
C ILE A 239 9.06 -6.92 -19.92
N TYR A 240 10.14 -6.88 -19.16
CA TYR A 240 10.58 -5.69 -18.42
C TYR A 240 11.88 -5.16 -19.03
N PRO A 241 11.84 -4.14 -19.91
CA PRO A 241 13.05 -3.58 -20.49
C PRO A 241 13.92 -2.93 -19.42
N ALA A 242 15.23 -3.02 -19.57
CA ALA A 242 16.16 -2.23 -18.78
C ALA A 242 15.90 -0.73 -19.01
N GLY A 243 16.22 0.09 -18.01
CA GLY A 243 15.99 1.54 -18.03
C GLY A 243 15.31 2.06 -16.78
N THR A 244 14.86 3.31 -16.84
CA THR A 244 14.30 4.00 -15.67
C THR A 244 12.82 3.73 -15.53
N TYR A 245 12.44 3.20 -14.37
CA TYR A 245 11.05 3.02 -13.91
C TYR A 245 10.69 4.15 -12.97
N THR A 246 9.45 4.59 -13.07
CA THR A 246 8.88 5.63 -12.20
C THR A 246 7.78 5.04 -11.34
N PHE A 247 7.85 5.31 -10.05
CA PHE A 247 6.87 4.92 -9.03
C PHE A 247 6.24 6.17 -8.46
N ASN A 248 4.94 6.15 -8.25
CA ASN A 248 4.20 7.21 -7.59
C ASN A 248 3.12 6.59 -6.70
N VAL A 249 2.93 7.13 -5.52
CA VAL A 249 1.79 6.80 -4.66
C VAL A 249 0.99 8.05 -4.35
N THR A 250 -0.31 7.94 -4.41
CA THR A 250 -1.25 8.99 -3.99
C THR A 250 -2.15 8.45 -2.89
N GLN A 251 -2.64 9.36 -2.04
CA GLN A 251 -3.64 9.07 -1.02
C GLN A 251 -4.79 10.06 -1.12
N ASN A 252 -6.02 9.55 -1.13
CA ASN A 252 -7.22 10.36 -1.35
C ASN A 252 -8.35 10.04 -0.35
N LEU A 253 -8.01 9.99 0.93
CA LEU A 253 -8.99 9.81 2.00
C LEU A 253 -10.03 10.93 1.94
N ASN A 254 -11.32 10.57 1.85
CA ASN A 254 -12.43 11.53 1.82
C ASN A 254 -12.18 12.70 0.85
N SER A 255 -11.72 12.40 -0.37
CA SER A 255 -11.45 13.38 -1.43
C SER A 255 -10.43 14.47 -1.03
N MET A 256 -9.51 14.16 -0.12
CA MET A 256 -8.53 15.14 0.38
C MET A 256 -7.63 15.74 -0.71
N MET A 257 -7.41 15.03 -1.82
CA MET A 257 -6.62 15.55 -2.94
C MET A 257 -7.21 16.82 -3.54
N ASP A 258 -8.53 16.99 -3.50
CA ASP A 258 -9.23 18.16 -4.04
C ASP A 258 -9.03 19.43 -3.22
N SER A 259 -8.49 19.30 -2.01
CA SER A 259 -8.19 20.42 -1.12
C SER A 259 -6.78 20.99 -1.32
N TYR A 260 -5.98 20.38 -2.20
CA TYR A 260 -4.62 20.82 -2.52
C TYR A 260 -4.51 21.28 -3.96
N SER A 261 -3.82 22.41 -4.19
CA SER A 261 -3.67 23.00 -5.51
C SER A 261 -3.00 22.04 -6.50
N THR A 262 -3.55 21.93 -7.71
CA THR A 262 -2.92 21.22 -8.81
C THR A 262 -1.86 22.04 -9.52
N SER A 263 -1.95 23.37 -9.43
CA SER A 263 -0.99 24.30 -10.03
C SER A 263 0.28 24.46 -9.18
N ASP A 264 0.26 24.06 -7.92
CA ASP A 264 1.43 24.06 -7.03
C ASP A 264 1.70 22.66 -6.49
N PRO A 265 2.53 21.86 -7.17
CA PRO A 265 2.87 20.50 -6.74
C PRO A 265 3.51 20.44 -5.34
N SER A 266 4.18 21.52 -4.89
CA SER A 266 4.83 21.54 -3.58
C SER A 266 3.85 21.41 -2.42
N THR A 267 2.60 21.85 -2.61
CA THR A 267 1.54 21.71 -1.61
C THR A 267 1.04 20.27 -1.48
N ARG A 268 1.29 19.43 -2.49
CA ARG A 268 0.78 18.04 -2.60
C ARG A 268 1.82 16.99 -2.22
N ILE A 269 3.10 17.22 -2.59
CA ILE A 269 4.19 16.28 -2.35
C ILE A 269 4.43 16.13 -0.84
N GLY A 270 4.53 14.87 -0.39
CA GLY A 270 4.65 14.51 1.02
C GLY A 270 3.35 14.55 1.82
N ARG A 271 2.24 15.08 1.22
CA ARG A 271 0.90 15.12 1.84
C ARG A 271 -0.10 14.19 1.17
N VAL A 272 -0.37 14.38 -0.11
CA VAL A 272 -1.35 13.57 -0.87
C VAL A 272 -0.72 12.78 -2.02
N THR A 273 0.54 13.03 -2.32
CA THR A 273 1.35 12.23 -3.27
C THR A 273 2.80 12.16 -2.79
N SER A 274 3.47 11.04 -3.08
CA SER A 274 4.92 10.93 -2.86
C SER A 274 5.74 11.78 -3.85
N GLY A 275 5.11 12.29 -4.92
CA GLY A 275 5.81 12.66 -6.12
C GLY A 275 6.42 11.44 -6.82
N ASP A 276 7.02 11.68 -7.98
CA ASP A 276 7.64 10.60 -8.77
C ASP A 276 8.97 10.17 -8.13
N LYS A 277 9.12 8.88 -7.92
CA LYS A 277 10.34 8.22 -7.43
C LYS A 277 10.86 7.30 -8.54
N THR A 278 12.14 7.31 -8.80
CA THR A 278 12.72 6.56 -9.91
C THR A 278 13.72 5.53 -9.45
N ILE A 279 13.91 4.50 -10.27
CA ILE A 279 15.00 3.54 -10.20
C ILE A 279 15.41 3.16 -11.64
N THR A 280 16.69 2.99 -11.88
CA THR A 280 17.18 2.54 -13.19
C THR A 280 17.66 1.11 -13.09
N PHE A 281 17.01 0.19 -13.81
CA PHE A 281 17.50 -1.17 -13.96
C PHE A 281 18.50 -1.23 -15.10
N ILE A 282 19.68 -1.77 -14.81
CA ILE A 282 20.75 -2.02 -15.78
C ILE A 282 20.85 -3.52 -16.05
N GLU A 283 21.16 -3.91 -17.27
CA GLU A 283 21.38 -5.31 -17.61
C GLU A 283 22.50 -5.88 -16.75
N ASP A 284 22.32 -7.11 -16.30
CA ASP A 284 23.36 -7.82 -15.56
C ASP A 284 24.58 -7.96 -16.46
N VAL A 285 25.73 -7.51 -15.98
CA VAL A 285 27.01 -7.68 -16.71
C VAL A 285 27.24 -9.19 -16.87
N ARG A 286 27.00 -9.69 -18.07
CA ARG A 286 27.42 -11.05 -18.38
C ARG A 286 28.95 -11.07 -18.29
N THR A 287 29.48 -11.58 -17.20
CA THR A 287 30.88 -11.94 -17.12
C THR A 287 31.05 -13.10 -18.10
N ASN A 288 31.33 -12.79 -19.36
CA ASN A 288 31.82 -13.77 -20.28
C ASN A 288 33.21 -14.16 -19.74
N THR A 289 33.23 -15.04 -18.77
CA THR A 289 34.44 -15.76 -18.42
C THR A 289 34.79 -16.49 -19.70
N PRO A 290 35.89 -16.13 -20.39
CA PRO A 290 36.31 -16.88 -21.56
C PRO A 290 36.46 -18.32 -21.10
N THR A 291 35.63 -19.20 -21.64
CA THR A 291 35.85 -20.64 -21.49
C THR A 291 37.19 -20.91 -22.15
N VAL A 292 38.25 -20.84 -21.37
CA VAL A 292 39.54 -21.32 -21.81
C VAL A 292 39.34 -22.80 -22.12
N ALA A 293 39.28 -23.12 -23.38
CA ALA A 293 39.27 -24.52 -23.82
C ALA A 293 40.44 -25.21 -23.09
N PRO A 294 40.22 -26.40 -22.50
CA PRO A 294 41.26 -27.08 -21.78
C PRO A 294 42.44 -27.26 -22.73
N GLN A 295 43.51 -26.50 -22.51
CA GLN A 295 44.79 -26.77 -23.16
C GLN A 295 45.24 -28.13 -22.69
N VAL A 296 45.24 -29.09 -23.61
CA VAL A 296 45.87 -30.38 -23.39
C VAL A 296 47.36 -30.13 -23.28
N THR A 297 47.84 -29.91 -22.08
CA THR A 297 49.27 -29.86 -21.79
C THR A 297 49.78 -31.29 -21.82
N THR A 298 50.40 -31.67 -22.93
CA THR A 298 51.14 -32.91 -23.04
C THR A 298 52.34 -32.81 -22.09
N VAL A 299 52.19 -33.39 -20.88
CA VAL A 299 53.28 -33.49 -19.93
C VAL A 299 54.22 -34.57 -20.42
N THR A 300 55.31 -34.17 -21.06
CA THR A 300 56.44 -35.05 -21.30
C THR A 300 57.13 -35.32 -19.98
N GLN A 301 56.89 -36.48 -19.38
CA GLN A 301 57.64 -36.92 -18.20
C GLN A 301 59.06 -37.20 -18.50
N THR A 302 59.96 -36.31 -18.14
CA THR A 302 61.40 -36.60 -18.07
C THR A 302 61.65 -37.29 -16.71
N ILE A 303 61.94 -38.59 -16.76
CA ILE A 303 62.38 -39.40 -15.62
C ILE A 303 63.74 -38.91 -15.19
N VAL A 304 63.83 -38.15 -14.14
CA VAL A 304 65.09 -37.84 -13.45
C VAL A 304 65.23 -38.81 -12.27
N THR A 305 66.17 -39.74 -12.41
CA THR A 305 66.57 -40.61 -11.28
C THR A 305 67.32 -39.81 -10.29
N GLN A 306 66.72 -39.58 -9.10
CA GLN A 306 67.39 -38.96 -7.99
C GLN A 306 67.75 -39.99 -6.90
N GLN A 307 68.99 -39.90 -6.55
CA GLN A 307 69.69 -40.59 -5.49
C GLN A 307 69.14 -40.13 -4.08
N PRO A 308 69.09 -41.01 -3.09
CA PRO A 308 68.46 -40.69 -1.79
C PRO A 308 69.41 -39.82 -0.90
N THR A 309 68.91 -38.70 -0.44
CA THR A 309 69.53 -37.88 0.60
C THR A 309 68.57 -37.66 1.76
N THR A 310 68.97 -38.08 2.92
CA THR A 310 68.62 -37.86 4.32
C THR A 310 67.49 -36.87 4.67
N MET A 311 66.56 -37.36 5.52
CA MET A 311 65.55 -36.60 6.23
C MET A 311 66.12 -35.42 7.06
N PRO A 312 65.33 -34.34 7.12
CA PRO A 312 65.01 -33.78 8.45
C PRO A 312 63.53 -33.35 8.62
N ALA A 313 63.10 -33.55 9.86
CA ALA A 313 62.10 -32.82 10.67
C ALA A 313 60.69 -32.49 10.09
N THR A 314 59.73 -33.09 10.76
CA THR A 314 58.29 -32.88 10.73
C THR A 314 57.89 -31.42 10.99
N PRO A 315 57.06 -30.75 10.16
CA PRO A 315 56.34 -29.54 10.57
C PRO A 315 54.99 -29.90 11.23
N THR A 316 54.80 -29.38 12.41
CA THR A 316 53.56 -29.41 13.20
C THR A 316 52.43 -28.71 12.41
N LYS A 317 51.37 -29.45 12.13
CA LYS A 317 50.18 -28.95 11.45
C LYS A 317 49.29 -28.24 12.49
N THR A 318 49.25 -26.89 12.44
CA THR A 318 48.30 -26.10 13.23
C THR A 318 46.94 -26.22 12.57
N VAL A 319 45.98 -26.90 13.24
CA VAL A 319 44.58 -26.96 12.83
C VAL A 319 43.88 -25.70 13.35
N ILE A 320 43.56 -24.79 12.45
CA ILE A 320 42.65 -23.65 12.76
C ILE A 320 41.23 -24.15 12.64
N THR A 321 40.57 -24.43 13.75
CA THR A 321 39.13 -24.72 13.80
C THR A 321 38.38 -23.40 13.69
N GLN A 322 37.80 -23.13 12.53
CA GLN A 322 36.82 -22.04 12.39
C GLN A 322 35.50 -22.46 13.06
N ILE A 323 35.17 -21.83 14.17
CA ILE A 323 33.86 -21.93 14.79
C ILE A 323 32.91 -21.00 14.07
N THR A 324 32.11 -21.54 13.14
CA THR A 324 30.97 -20.83 12.54
C THR A 324 29.86 -20.75 13.57
N LYS A 325 29.70 -19.58 14.19
CA LYS A 325 28.58 -19.27 15.05
C LYS A 325 27.32 -19.13 14.20
N ARG A 326 26.48 -20.17 14.15
CA ARG A 326 25.15 -20.08 13.53
C ARG A 326 24.26 -19.24 14.41
N THR A 327 23.82 -18.08 13.92
CA THR A 327 22.74 -17.29 14.51
C THR A 327 21.43 -18.05 14.33
N PRO A 328 20.65 -18.27 15.38
CA PRO A 328 19.35 -18.94 15.21
C PRO A 328 18.39 -18.07 14.42
N LYS A 329 17.76 -18.65 13.38
CA LYS A 329 16.70 -18.06 12.60
C LYS A 329 15.48 -17.85 13.51
N PRO A 330 14.85 -16.68 13.57
CA PRO A 330 13.63 -16.50 14.32
C PRO A 330 12.52 -17.35 13.70
N THR A 331 11.97 -18.27 14.48
CA THR A 331 10.82 -19.08 14.09
C THR A 331 9.57 -18.24 14.31
N TYR A 332 8.98 -17.72 13.23
CA TYR A 332 7.64 -17.16 13.26
C TYR A 332 6.63 -18.32 13.34
N GLN A 333 5.89 -18.40 14.43
CA GLN A 333 4.67 -19.25 14.47
C GLN A 333 3.51 -18.43 13.88
N PRO A 334 2.80 -18.94 12.86
CA PRO A 334 1.60 -18.29 12.37
C PRO A 334 0.44 -18.49 13.36
N LEU A 335 -0.10 -17.37 13.85
CA LEU A 335 -1.30 -17.30 14.72
C LEU A 335 -2.61 -17.50 13.91
N SER A 336 -2.67 -18.43 12.96
CA SER A 336 -3.82 -18.50 12.03
C SER A 336 -4.78 -19.67 12.22
N GLU A 337 -4.56 -20.60 13.17
CA GLU A 337 -5.43 -21.78 13.26
C GLU A 337 -6.66 -21.61 14.18
N TRP A 338 -6.71 -20.59 15.03
CA TRP A 338 -7.83 -20.43 15.98
C TRP A 338 -8.98 -19.55 15.49
N VAL A 339 -8.75 -18.74 14.42
CA VAL A 339 -9.79 -17.83 13.88
C VAL A 339 -10.77 -18.56 12.97
N SER A 340 -10.37 -19.66 12.33
CA SER A 340 -11.22 -20.42 11.41
C SER A 340 -12.31 -21.25 12.11
N LEU A 341 -12.15 -21.62 13.37
CA LEU A 341 -13.12 -22.43 14.11
C LEU A 341 -14.30 -21.62 14.66
N LEU A 342 -14.14 -20.32 14.89
CA LEU A 342 -15.24 -19.46 15.37
C LEU A 342 -16.20 -19.03 14.25
N GLY A 343 -15.74 -18.92 13.00
CA GLY A 343 -16.59 -18.56 11.86
C GLY A 343 -17.60 -19.62 11.47
N VAL A 344 -17.25 -20.89 11.59
CA VAL A 344 -18.13 -22.03 11.21
C VAL A 344 -19.22 -22.25 12.25
N GLY A 345 -18.97 -21.98 13.53
CA GLY A 345 -19.96 -22.14 14.62
C GLY A 345 -21.13 -21.16 14.53
N ILE A 346 -20.87 -19.89 14.14
CA ILE A 346 -21.90 -18.86 14.05
C ILE A 346 -22.79 -19.05 12.82
N GLY A 347 -22.23 -19.48 11.70
CA GLY A 347 -23.00 -19.78 10.48
C GLY A 347 -23.98 -20.94 10.66
N ALA A 348 -23.62 -21.98 11.39
CA ALA A 348 -24.46 -23.14 11.64
C ALA A 348 -25.66 -22.82 12.57
N LEU A 349 -25.47 -21.94 13.56
CA LEU A 349 -26.56 -21.51 14.46
C LEU A 349 -27.58 -20.60 13.75
N ALA A 350 -27.14 -19.75 12.84
CA ALA A 350 -28.02 -18.90 12.04
C ALA A 350 -28.89 -19.71 11.07
N PHE A 351 -28.34 -20.78 10.47
CA PHE A 351 -29.05 -21.66 9.53
C PHE A 351 -30.11 -22.49 10.23
N VAL A 352 -29.86 -22.99 11.45
CA VAL A 352 -30.83 -23.76 12.24
C VAL A 352 -31.97 -22.86 12.75
N ALA A 353 -31.71 -21.62 13.09
CA ALA A 353 -32.74 -20.66 13.51
C ALA A 353 -33.66 -20.23 12.35
N TRP A 354 -33.16 -20.12 11.13
CA TRP A 354 -33.96 -19.79 9.94
C TRP A 354 -34.88 -20.95 9.49
N ARG A 355 -34.52 -22.21 9.74
CA ARG A 355 -35.35 -23.36 9.34
C ARG A 355 -36.51 -23.65 10.30
N ARG A 356 -36.62 -22.94 11.42
CA ARG A 356 -37.70 -23.12 12.44
C ARG A 356 -38.73 -21.98 12.43
N ARG A 357 -38.72 -21.11 11.43
CA ARG A 357 -39.79 -20.14 11.13
C ARG A 357 -40.51 -20.51 9.78
#